data_147e6274ed439e0b1d238a24163a7f60
#
_entry.id   147e6274ed439e0b1d238a24163a7f60
#
_cell.length_a   1.000
_cell.length_b   1.000
_cell.length_c   1.000
_cell.angle_alpha   90.00
_cell.angle_beta   90.00
_cell.angle_gamma   90.00
#
_symmetry.space_group_name_H-M   'P 1'
#
loop_
_entity.id
_entity.type
_entity.pdbx_description
1 polymer ?
#
loop_
_entity_poly.entity_id
_entity_poly.type
_entity_poly.pdbx_seq_one_letter_code
_entity_poly.pdbx_strand_id
1 'polypeptide(L)' 'MATGSKTSNNLIVPQANQALEQLKYEVAQELGVQIPQDGYYGYMATRDTGAIGGHMVRRMVQFAEETLARGGARF' A
#
# COMPACT_ATOMS: atom_id res chain seq x y z
N MET A 1 -7.15 21.55 -12.13
CA MET A 1 -6.50 21.17 -12.21
C MET A 1 -6.35 20.10 -12.50
N ALA A 2 -6.41 19.73 -13.27
CA ALA A 2 -6.28 18.67 -13.75
C ALA A 2 -5.35 17.89 -13.27
N THR A 3 -5.08 17.85 -12.58
CA THR A 3 -4.02 17.25 -12.11
C THR A 3 -4.34 16.12 -11.29
N GLY A 4 -5.58 15.69 -11.31
CA GLY A 4 -5.97 14.60 -10.49
C GLY A 4 -5.15 13.38 -10.73
N SER A 5 -4.86 13.07 -11.96
CA SER A 5 -4.10 11.87 -12.26
C SER A 5 -2.69 11.93 -11.70
N LYS A 6 -2.12 13.11 -11.67
CA LYS A 6 -0.80 13.23 -11.12
C LYS A 6 -0.81 13.11 -9.63
N THR A 7 -1.83 13.64 -9.00
CA THR A 7 -1.88 13.56 -7.56
C THR A 7 -2.03 12.14 -7.08
N SER A 8 -2.63 11.25 -7.87
CA SER A 8 -2.79 9.88 -7.43
C SER A 8 -1.45 9.16 -7.31
N ASN A 9 -0.42 9.68 -7.97
CA ASN A 9 0.91 9.08 -7.90
C ASN A 9 1.82 9.80 -6.94
N ASN A 10 1.33 10.85 -6.30
CA ASN A 10 2.16 11.60 -5.38
C ASN A 10 2.11 10.95 -4.02
N LEU A 11 3.26 10.66 -3.49
CA LEU A 11 3.38 10.14 -2.14
C LEU A 11 3.77 11.27 -1.21
N ILE A 12 3.30 11.20 0.03
CA ILE A 12 3.71 12.16 1.03
C ILE A 12 5.20 12.05 1.27
N VAL A 13 5.72 10.83 1.26
CA VAL A 13 7.15 10.60 1.39
C VAL A 13 7.58 9.78 0.19
N PRO A 14 8.09 10.43 -0.85
CA PRO A 14 8.42 9.71 -2.09
C PRO A 14 9.44 8.59 -1.89
N GLN A 15 10.33 8.72 -0.91
CA GLN A 15 11.31 7.70 -0.65
C GLN A 15 10.71 6.39 -0.21
N ALA A 16 9.43 6.41 0.19
CA ALA A 16 8.75 5.19 0.60
C ALA A 16 8.22 4.37 -0.58
N ASN A 17 8.38 4.86 -1.80
CA ASN A 17 7.74 4.24 -2.95
C ASN A 17 8.13 2.78 -3.12
N GLN A 18 9.41 2.48 -3.07
CA GLN A 18 9.86 1.10 -3.25
C GLN A 18 9.36 0.19 -2.14
N ALA A 19 9.39 0.68 -0.92
CA ALA A 19 8.92 -0.11 0.21
C ALA A 19 7.42 -0.39 0.10
N LEU A 20 6.65 0.58 -0.36
CA LEU A 20 5.22 0.39 -0.53
C LEU A 20 4.92 -0.57 -1.67
N GLU A 21 5.68 -0.50 -2.75
CA GLU A 21 5.51 -1.47 -3.83
C GLU A 21 5.79 -2.88 -3.34
N GLN A 22 6.85 -3.04 -2.60
CA GLN A 22 7.19 -4.36 -2.08
C GLN A 22 6.11 -4.86 -1.13
N LEU A 23 5.61 -3.99 -0.27
CA LEU A 23 4.55 -4.37 0.66
C LEU A 23 3.30 -4.81 -0.09
N LYS A 24 2.98 -4.12 -1.17
CA LYS A 24 1.81 -4.48 -1.97
C LYS A 24 1.91 -5.92 -2.46
N TYR A 25 3.06 -6.31 -2.98
CA TYR A 25 3.22 -7.66 -3.50
C TYR A 25 3.26 -8.70 -2.39
N GLU A 26 3.84 -8.35 -1.25
CA GLU A 26 3.84 -9.26 -0.11
C GLU A 26 2.43 -9.51 0.39
N VAL A 27 1.63 -8.45 0.48
CA VAL A 27 0.26 -8.58 0.91
C VAL A 27 -0.56 -9.40 -0.07
N ALA A 28 -0.38 -9.14 -1.36
CA ALA A 28 -1.08 -9.91 -2.38
C ALA A 28 -0.75 -11.40 -2.25
N GLN A 29 0.49 -11.71 -2.00
CA GLN A 29 0.90 -13.10 -1.84
C GLN A 29 0.25 -13.72 -0.60
N GLU A 30 0.19 -12.98 0.49
CA GLU A 30 -0.47 -13.46 1.70
C GLU A 30 -1.94 -13.74 1.47
N LEU A 31 -2.58 -12.89 0.69
CA LEU A 31 -4.01 -13.03 0.43
C LEU A 31 -4.32 -14.02 -0.70
N GLY A 32 -3.31 -14.51 -1.38
CA GLY A 32 -3.51 -15.39 -2.51
C GLY A 32 -4.04 -14.68 -3.74
N VAL A 33 -3.81 -13.38 -3.85
CA VAL A 33 -4.27 -12.58 -4.97
C VAL A 33 -3.12 -12.37 -5.93
N GLN A 34 -3.37 -12.59 -7.22
CA GLN A 34 -2.34 -12.42 -8.22
C GLN A 34 -2.44 -11.02 -8.82
N ILE A 35 -1.35 -10.28 -8.75
CA ILE A 35 -1.30 -8.95 -9.34
C ILE A 35 -0.83 -9.10 -10.78
N PRO A 36 -1.50 -8.44 -11.74
CA PRO A 36 -1.08 -8.52 -13.14
C PRO A 36 0.36 -8.05 -13.30
N GLN A 37 1.08 -8.70 -14.20
CA GLN A 37 2.49 -8.40 -14.39
C GLN A 37 2.75 -6.98 -14.82
N ASP A 38 1.83 -6.41 -15.59
CA ASP A 38 1.98 -5.02 -16.03
C ASP A 38 1.50 -4.03 -14.98
N GLY A 39 1.00 -4.54 -13.85
CA GLY A 39 0.55 -3.65 -12.79
C GLY A 39 -0.78 -2.98 -13.05
N TYR A 40 -1.49 -3.41 -14.09
CA TYR A 40 -2.74 -2.76 -14.44
C TYR A 40 -3.89 -3.37 -13.66
N TYR A 41 -4.33 -2.66 -12.66
CA TYR A 41 -5.35 -3.16 -11.73
C TYR A 41 -6.73 -3.26 -12.36
N GLY A 42 -6.91 -2.73 -13.54
CA GLY A 42 -8.19 -2.85 -14.23
C GLY A 42 -8.60 -4.29 -14.52
N TYR A 43 -7.63 -5.22 -14.50
CA TYR A 43 -7.93 -6.63 -14.71
C TYR A 43 -8.25 -7.36 -13.42
N MET A 44 -8.19 -6.69 -12.29
CA MET A 44 -8.45 -7.31 -11.01
C MET A 44 -9.86 -7.02 -10.55
N ALA A 45 -10.42 -7.95 -9.80
CA ALA A 45 -11.70 -7.69 -9.18
C ALA A 45 -11.54 -6.55 -8.16
N THR A 46 -12.55 -5.71 -8.08
CA THR A 46 -12.54 -4.61 -7.13
C THR A 46 -12.34 -5.13 -5.70
N ARG A 47 -12.93 -6.27 -5.41
CA ARG A 47 -12.79 -6.88 -4.08
C ARG A 47 -11.34 -7.20 -3.78
N ASP A 48 -10.60 -7.72 -4.76
CA ASP A 48 -9.22 -8.09 -4.55
C ASP A 48 -8.34 -6.86 -4.36
N THR A 49 -8.58 -5.83 -5.16
CA THR A 49 -7.85 -4.57 -5.01
C THR A 49 -8.10 -3.96 -3.65
N GLY A 50 -9.37 -3.97 -3.22
CA GLY A 50 -9.74 -3.45 -1.92
C GLY A 50 -9.13 -4.25 -0.78
N ALA A 51 -9.06 -5.56 -0.93
CA ALA A 51 -8.47 -6.41 0.10
C ALA A 51 -6.99 -6.11 0.27
N ILE A 52 -6.27 -5.93 -0.85
CA ILE A 52 -4.86 -5.59 -0.78
C ILE A 52 -4.68 -4.25 -0.05
N GLY A 53 -5.45 -3.24 -0.45
CA GLY A 53 -5.34 -1.92 0.16
C GLY A 53 -5.66 -1.94 1.64
N GLY A 54 -6.72 -2.62 2.02
CA GLY A 54 -7.11 -2.71 3.42
C GLY A 54 -6.06 -3.43 4.26
N HIS A 55 -5.50 -4.50 3.71
CA HIS A 55 -4.48 -5.24 4.45
C HIS A 55 -3.19 -4.44 4.57
N MET A 56 -2.84 -3.67 3.53
CA MET A 56 -1.69 -2.81 3.61
C MET A 56 -1.84 -1.76 4.70
N VAL A 57 -3.02 -1.16 4.79
CA VAL A 57 -3.29 -0.18 5.84
C VAL A 57 -3.14 -0.82 7.21
N ARG A 58 -3.68 -2.02 7.39
CA ARG A 58 -3.57 -2.74 8.65
C ARG A 58 -2.10 -2.96 9.02
N ARG A 59 -1.29 -3.39 8.04
CA ARG A 59 0.13 -3.64 8.30
C ARG A 59 0.85 -2.35 8.67
N MET A 60 0.51 -1.25 8.01
CA MET A 60 1.13 0.03 8.32
C MET A 60 0.74 0.54 9.70
N VAL A 61 -0.52 0.36 10.07
CA VAL A 61 -0.97 0.76 11.40
C VAL A 61 -0.27 -0.07 12.47
N GLN A 62 -0.15 -1.38 12.23
CA GLN A 62 0.54 -2.25 13.17
C GLN A 62 1.99 -1.80 13.35
N PHE A 63 2.66 -1.47 12.27
CA PHE A 63 4.02 -0.99 12.33
C PHE A 63 4.11 0.30 13.15
N ALA A 64 3.17 1.21 12.91
CA ALA A 64 3.14 2.48 13.64
C ALA A 64 2.90 2.25 15.13
N GLU A 65 1.99 1.34 15.45
CA GLU A 65 1.71 1.04 16.84
C GLU A 65 2.92 0.45 17.54
N GLU A 66 3.62 -0.45 16.88
CA GLU A 66 4.82 -1.04 17.46
C GLU A 66 5.90 0.00 17.69
N THR A 67 6.04 0.92 16.72
CA THR A 67 7.02 1.99 16.85
C THR A 67 6.67 2.91 18.02
N LEU A 68 5.41 3.26 18.15
CA LEU A 68 4.97 4.12 19.23
C LEU A 68 5.11 3.43 20.59
N ALA A 69 4.84 2.12 20.64
CA ALA A 69 4.96 1.38 21.89
C ALA A 69 6.39 1.35 22.38
N ARG A 70 7.34 1.40 21.45
CA ARG A 70 8.75 1.44 21.83
C ARG A 70 9.23 2.85 22.16
N GLY A 71 8.32 3.84 22.06
CA GLY A 71 8.70 5.20 22.35
C GLY A 71 9.53 5.86 21.27
N GLY A 72 9.53 5.29 20.08
CA GLY A 72 10.41 5.76 19.04
C GLY A 72 9.88 6.88 18.19
N ALA A 73 8.60 7.19 18.26
CA ALA A 73 8.03 8.21 17.41
C ALA A 73 6.90 8.93 18.13
N ARG A 74 6.63 10.14 17.71
CA ARG A 74 5.54 10.95 18.23
C ARG A 74 4.91 11.69 17.08
N PHE A 75 3.65 11.92 17.20
CA PHE A 75 2.94 12.69 16.19
C PHE A 75 2.85 14.15 16.60
#